data_919456904d7248c4643d504955d47814
#
_entry.id   919456904d7248c4643d504955d47814
#
_cell.length_a   1.000
_cell.length_b   1.000
_cell.length_c   1.000
_cell.angle_alpha   90.00
_cell.angle_beta   90.00
_cell.angle_gamma   90.00
#
_symmetry.space_group_name_H-M   'P 1'
#
loop_
_entity.id
_entity.type
_entity.pdbx_description
1 polymer ?
#
loop_
_entity_poly.entity_id
_entity_poly.type
_entity_poly.pdbx_seq_one_letter_code
_entity_poly.pdbx_strand_id
1 'polypeptide(L)'
;MPIYKVEGTKKDGLQKYKVRINYTNNYGAIKQLTRIVYGFEEAKDIEQKLLHEVKEKLDGSYGKTTIDELFTEYIATKKHDVRKTTAHKYENIYELYIKPKLEGVKLCKLTIPLLQKWKSYVEEMNVNVTTRNHAYAVLRILINYAVRMEYISSNPLVALGCFKDADYKKAEINYYTASEFLLYINKAKQYAEKREAECRSFYEWDYYVFFNIAFYTGMRKGEILALKWSDIDCELINITRSLQQKVKGETNVETPPKSRASIRTLQMPLPLIKVLNEHRKRQEHMERFTEDYRVCGGQQPINGSNLGDKNSFYANLSGQKRIRVHDFRHSHVSILANENINIKEIARRLGHAKVELTWNTYSHLYPREQEKAVDVLNKIA
;
A
#
# COMPACT_ATOMS: atom_id res chain seq x y z
N MET A 1 2.58 44.75 -31.13
CA MET A 1 2.97 45.63 -29.99
C MET A 1 2.34 45.06 -28.72
N PRO A 2 3.02 44.99 -27.60
CA PRO A 2 2.45 44.47 -26.36
C PRO A 2 1.58 45.44 -25.56
N ILE A 3 1.53 46.72 -25.98
CA ILE A 3 0.77 47.80 -25.32
C ILE A 3 -0.42 48.20 -26.18
N TYR A 4 -1.63 48.11 -25.65
CA TYR A 4 -2.88 48.45 -26.32
C TYR A 4 -3.61 49.54 -25.56
N LYS A 5 -4.06 50.58 -26.28
CA LYS A 5 -4.95 51.62 -25.75
C LYS A 5 -6.34 51.01 -25.54
N VAL A 6 -6.89 51.20 -24.36
CA VAL A 6 -8.21 50.66 -23.98
C VAL A 6 -9.20 51.82 -23.87
N GLU A 7 -10.35 51.70 -24.56
CA GLU A 7 -11.45 52.65 -24.40
C GLU A 7 -12.04 52.50 -22.99
N GLY A 8 -12.32 53.62 -22.34
CA GLY A 8 -12.92 53.65 -20.99
C GLY A 8 -12.37 54.77 -20.10
N THR A 9 -12.84 54.78 -18.84
CA THR A 9 -12.55 55.80 -17.84
C THR A 9 -11.06 56.05 -17.64
N LYS A 10 -10.65 57.29 -17.81
CA LYS A 10 -9.33 57.79 -17.43
C LYS A 10 -9.27 57.95 -15.91
N LYS A 11 -8.11 57.68 -15.33
CA LYS A 11 -7.84 58.00 -13.93
C LYS A 11 -6.87 59.17 -13.90
N ASP A 12 -7.18 60.21 -13.16
CA ASP A 12 -6.37 61.43 -13.04
C ASP A 12 -5.98 62.05 -14.40
N GLY A 13 -6.89 62.00 -15.39
CA GLY A 13 -6.64 62.52 -16.74
C GLY A 13 -5.77 61.59 -17.63
N LEU A 14 -5.22 60.56 -17.09
CA LEU A 14 -4.33 59.62 -17.80
C LEU A 14 -5.13 58.54 -18.57
N GLN A 15 -4.67 58.25 -19.80
CA GLN A 15 -5.25 57.23 -20.66
C GLN A 15 -4.97 55.85 -20.11
N LYS A 16 -5.98 54.94 -20.18
CA LYS A 16 -5.87 53.54 -19.80
C LYS A 16 -5.17 52.74 -20.89
N TYR A 17 -4.19 51.90 -20.49
CA TYR A 17 -3.47 50.99 -21.35
C TYR A 17 -3.56 49.57 -20.80
N LYS A 18 -3.57 48.58 -21.73
CA LYS A 18 -3.47 47.18 -21.46
C LYS A 18 -2.15 46.65 -22.01
N VAL A 19 -1.27 46.23 -21.14
CA VAL A 19 0.00 45.60 -21.50
C VAL A 19 -0.23 44.08 -21.52
N ARG A 20 0.10 43.46 -22.68
CA ARG A 20 -0.09 42.04 -22.91
C ARG A 20 1.19 41.42 -23.46
N ILE A 21 1.74 40.43 -22.80
CA ILE A 21 2.88 39.66 -23.26
C ILE A 21 2.46 38.19 -23.43
N ASN A 22 2.56 37.72 -24.66
CA ASN A 22 2.42 36.31 -24.98
C ASN A 22 3.81 35.69 -24.98
N TYR A 23 3.97 34.54 -24.30
CA TYR A 23 5.20 33.78 -24.32
C TYR A 23 4.90 32.32 -24.39
N THR A 24 5.79 31.58 -25.03
CA THR A 24 5.73 30.10 -25.03
C THR A 24 6.53 29.62 -23.83
N ASN A 25 5.89 28.93 -22.92
CA ASN A 25 6.60 28.34 -21.79
C ASN A 25 7.53 27.20 -22.25
N ASN A 26 8.37 26.71 -21.36
CA ASN A 26 9.34 25.64 -21.64
C ASN A 26 8.70 24.33 -22.12
N TYR A 27 7.37 24.22 -22.15
CA TYR A 27 6.56 23.07 -22.56
C TYR A 27 5.82 23.28 -23.88
N GLY A 28 6.11 24.35 -24.61
CA GLY A 28 5.44 24.65 -25.85
C GLY A 28 4.03 25.25 -25.70
N ALA A 29 3.54 25.45 -24.47
CA ALA A 29 2.23 26.05 -24.25
C ALA A 29 2.31 27.57 -24.32
N ILE A 30 1.42 28.20 -25.11
CA ILE A 30 1.32 29.66 -25.17
C ILE A 30 0.64 30.17 -23.89
N LYS A 31 1.32 31.04 -23.17
CA LYS A 31 0.84 31.73 -21.96
C LYS A 31 0.75 33.23 -22.22
N GLN A 32 -0.08 33.89 -21.44
CA GLN A 32 -0.30 35.31 -21.57
C GLN A 32 -0.25 35.97 -20.18
N LEU A 33 0.59 37.01 -20.07
CA LEU A 33 0.56 37.96 -18.95
C LEU A 33 -0.11 39.25 -19.38
N THR A 34 -1.00 39.75 -18.54
CA THR A 34 -1.75 40.97 -18.84
C THR A 34 -1.80 41.88 -17.59
N ARG A 35 -1.52 43.16 -17.77
CA ARG A 35 -1.70 44.22 -16.75
C ARG A 35 -2.43 45.39 -17.35
N ILE A 36 -3.16 46.10 -16.52
CA ILE A 36 -3.86 47.34 -16.88
C ILE A 36 -3.22 48.47 -16.06
N VAL A 37 -2.83 49.55 -16.74
CA VAL A 37 -2.17 50.72 -16.16
C VAL A 37 -2.70 52.01 -16.74
N TYR A 38 -2.40 53.12 -16.14
CA TYR A 38 -2.82 54.44 -16.57
C TYR A 38 -1.58 55.33 -16.86
N GLY A 39 -1.47 55.77 -18.09
CA GLY A 39 -0.31 56.47 -18.59
C GLY A 39 0.60 55.61 -19.46
N PHE A 40 1.17 56.22 -20.51
CA PHE A 40 1.98 55.48 -21.49
C PHE A 40 3.38 55.11 -20.95
N GLU A 41 3.96 56.00 -20.14
CA GLU A 41 5.27 55.71 -19.51
C GLU A 41 5.16 54.54 -18.51
N GLU A 42 4.12 54.55 -17.67
CA GLU A 42 3.87 53.42 -16.76
C GLU A 42 3.63 52.12 -17.53
N ALA A 43 2.97 52.19 -18.71
CA ALA A 43 2.76 51.01 -19.55
C ALA A 43 4.09 50.45 -20.10
N LYS A 44 5.08 51.29 -20.42
CA LYS A 44 6.43 50.85 -20.81
C LYS A 44 7.19 50.20 -19.65
N ASP A 45 7.11 50.79 -18.47
CA ASP A 45 7.76 50.23 -17.27
C ASP A 45 7.18 48.85 -16.91
N ILE A 46 5.85 48.73 -17.00
CA ILE A 46 5.18 47.43 -16.77
C ILE A 46 5.51 46.41 -17.88
N GLU A 47 5.65 46.85 -19.14
CA GLU A 47 6.12 45.98 -20.21
C GLU A 47 7.49 45.40 -19.90
N GLN A 48 8.44 46.23 -19.49
CA GLN A 48 9.78 45.75 -19.12
C GLN A 48 9.75 44.81 -17.93
N LYS A 49 8.96 45.15 -16.89
CA LYS A 49 8.78 44.26 -15.71
C LYS A 49 8.17 42.91 -16.10
N LEU A 50 7.16 42.89 -16.95
CA LEU A 50 6.56 41.64 -17.44
C LEU A 50 7.51 40.84 -18.32
N LEU A 51 8.33 41.50 -19.16
CA LEU A 51 9.37 40.83 -19.94
C LEU A 51 10.43 40.22 -19.05
N HIS A 52 10.85 40.89 -17.97
CA HIS A 52 11.77 40.37 -16.98
C HIS A 52 11.15 39.20 -16.23
N GLU A 53 9.87 39.30 -15.80
CA GLU A 53 9.13 38.21 -15.16
C GLU A 53 9.01 36.98 -16.08
N VAL A 54 8.76 37.18 -17.38
CA VAL A 54 8.77 36.11 -18.38
C VAL A 54 10.16 35.47 -18.50
N LYS A 55 11.21 36.30 -18.56
CA LYS A 55 12.59 35.82 -18.66
C LYS A 55 13.00 35.04 -17.42
N GLU A 56 12.66 35.50 -16.22
CA GLU A 56 12.87 34.77 -14.98
C GLU A 56 12.09 33.43 -14.96
N LYS A 57 10.85 33.41 -15.42
CA LYS A 57 10.04 32.22 -15.56
C LYS A 57 10.60 31.24 -16.60
N LEU A 58 11.23 31.72 -17.66
CA LEU A 58 11.84 30.90 -18.71
C LEU A 58 13.28 30.47 -18.35
N ASP A 59 14.05 31.38 -17.72
CA ASP A 59 15.42 31.13 -17.26
C ASP A 59 15.47 30.49 -15.85
N GLY A 60 14.34 30.50 -15.15
CA GLY A 60 14.21 30.02 -13.78
C GLY A 60 14.67 28.55 -13.65
N SER A 61 15.30 28.25 -12.54
CA SER A 61 15.87 26.94 -12.17
C SER A 61 14.87 25.79 -12.25
N TYR A 62 13.59 26.07 -12.30
CA TYR A 62 12.48 25.12 -12.23
C TYR A 62 12.48 24.07 -13.34
N GLY A 63 12.82 24.42 -14.58
CA GLY A 63 12.89 23.45 -15.67
C GLY A 63 14.22 22.71 -15.78
N LYS A 64 15.24 23.13 -15.01
CA LYS A 64 16.60 22.54 -15.02
C LYS A 64 16.73 21.38 -14.04
N THR A 65 15.86 21.30 -13.03
CA THR A 65 15.81 20.20 -12.05
C THR A 65 15.64 18.88 -12.77
N THR A 66 16.46 17.91 -12.41
CA THR A 66 16.38 16.55 -12.94
C THR A 66 15.36 15.72 -12.16
N ILE A 67 14.97 14.57 -12.71
CA ILE A 67 14.05 13.65 -12.03
C ILE A 67 14.68 13.06 -10.75
N ASP A 68 16.01 12.91 -10.71
CA ASP A 68 16.76 12.40 -9.56
C ASP A 68 16.78 13.42 -8.41
N GLU A 69 16.99 14.69 -8.74
CA GLU A 69 16.92 15.79 -7.77
C GLU A 69 15.49 15.91 -7.23
N LEU A 70 14.49 15.82 -8.10
CA LEU A 70 13.07 15.82 -7.72
C LEU A 70 12.74 14.65 -6.78
N PHE A 71 13.25 13.46 -7.09
CA PHE A 71 13.03 12.28 -6.24
C PHE A 71 13.64 12.47 -4.86
N THR A 72 14.89 12.96 -4.80
CA THR A 72 15.60 13.24 -3.55
C THR A 72 14.85 14.25 -2.71
N GLU A 73 14.40 15.34 -3.31
CA GLU A 73 13.59 16.37 -2.66
C GLU A 73 12.24 15.82 -2.15
N TYR A 74 11.55 15.04 -3.00
CA TYR A 74 10.28 14.42 -2.65
C TYR A 74 10.42 13.49 -1.44
N ILE A 75 11.43 12.61 -1.43
CA ILE A 75 11.66 11.69 -0.30
C ILE A 75 12.01 12.48 0.98
N ALA A 76 12.84 13.51 0.88
CA ALA A 76 13.18 14.35 2.03
C ALA A 76 11.93 15.06 2.61
N THR A 77 11.09 15.63 1.75
CA THR A 77 9.83 16.28 2.16
C THR A 77 8.85 15.29 2.79
N LYS A 78 8.79 14.05 2.28
CA LYS A 78 7.86 13.02 2.75
C LYS A 78 8.38 12.19 3.90
N LYS A 79 9.61 12.37 4.36
CA LYS A 79 10.25 11.57 5.41
C LYS A 79 9.42 11.47 6.70
N HIS A 80 8.68 12.53 7.05
CA HIS A 80 7.82 12.56 8.24
C HIS A 80 6.37 12.15 7.97
N ASP A 81 5.90 12.23 6.72
CA ASP A 81 4.50 11.96 6.35
C ASP A 81 4.25 10.49 6.00
N VAL A 82 5.27 9.76 5.56
CA VAL A 82 5.14 8.37 5.13
C VAL A 82 5.91 7.42 6.05
N ARG A 83 5.39 6.20 6.21
CA ARG A 83 6.10 5.18 6.98
C ARG A 83 7.43 4.83 6.30
N LYS A 84 8.48 4.54 7.07
CA LYS A 84 9.81 4.12 6.58
C LYS A 84 9.74 3.03 5.50
N THR A 85 8.84 2.05 5.67
CA THR A 85 8.61 0.99 4.68
C THR A 85 8.05 1.47 3.36
N THR A 86 7.22 2.52 3.37
CA THR A 86 6.68 3.13 2.15
C THR A 86 7.75 3.92 1.42
N ALA A 87 8.56 4.70 2.15
CA ALA A 87 9.70 5.41 1.58
C ALA A 87 10.67 4.43 0.92
N HIS A 88 11.06 3.37 1.63
CA HIS A 88 11.94 2.33 1.08
C HIS A 88 11.35 1.61 -0.16
N LYS A 89 10.01 1.38 -0.17
CA LYS A 89 9.35 0.85 -1.37
C LYS A 89 9.46 1.82 -2.55
N TYR A 90 9.32 3.13 -2.32
CA TYR A 90 9.49 4.13 -3.37
C TYR A 90 10.93 4.19 -3.87
N GLU A 91 11.92 4.13 -2.97
CA GLU A 91 13.35 4.06 -3.32
C GLU A 91 13.62 2.86 -4.23
N ASN A 92 13.19 1.65 -3.84
CA ASN A 92 13.40 0.45 -4.63
C ASN A 92 12.72 0.51 -6.00
N ILE A 93 11.51 1.04 -6.07
CA ILE A 93 10.79 1.18 -7.34
C ILE A 93 11.49 2.21 -8.22
N TYR A 94 11.96 3.32 -7.65
CA TYR A 94 12.67 4.34 -8.38
C TYR A 94 13.97 3.79 -8.98
N GLU A 95 14.82 3.18 -8.17
CA GLU A 95 16.11 2.62 -8.60
C GLU A 95 15.95 1.53 -9.67
N LEU A 96 14.96 0.63 -9.51
CA LEU A 96 14.81 -0.52 -10.40
C LEU A 96 14.06 -0.21 -11.70
N TYR A 97 13.07 0.69 -11.68
CA TYR A 97 12.15 0.84 -12.81
C TYR A 97 12.12 2.24 -13.42
N ILE A 98 12.52 3.28 -12.69
CA ILE A 98 12.43 4.67 -13.17
C ILE A 98 13.79 5.19 -13.59
N LYS A 99 14.75 5.15 -12.69
CA LYS A 99 16.10 5.65 -12.87
C LYS A 99 16.79 5.12 -14.15
N PRO A 100 16.77 3.82 -14.50
CA PRO A 100 17.51 3.30 -15.64
C PRO A 100 17.20 3.96 -16.99
N LYS A 101 16.05 4.62 -17.13
CA LYS A 101 15.64 5.30 -18.36
C LYS A 101 15.42 6.80 -18.22
N LEU A 102 15.33 7.31 -16.98
CA LEU A 102 15.01 8.71 -16.73
C LEU A 102 16.08 9.42 -15.89
N GLU A 103 17.19 8.75 -15.56
CA GLU A 103 18.34 9.36 -14.85
C GLU A 103 18.84 10.60 -15.58
N GLY A 104 19.06 11.69 -14.85
CA GLY A 104 19.57 12.97 -15.37
C GLY A 104 18.60 13.71 -16.32
N VAL A 105 17.42 13.17 -16.58
CA VAL A 105 16.42 13.82 -17.43
C VAL A 105 15.87 15.06 -16.72
N LYS A 106 16.00 16.22 -17.36
CA LYS A 106 15.42 17.47 -16.88
C LYS A 106 13.90 17.44 -16.98
N LEU A 107 13.20 18.00 -16.01
CA LEU A 107 11.74 18.03 -15.96
C LEU A 107 11.14 18.72 -17.19
N CYS A 108 11.77 19.75 -17.73
CA CYS A 108 11.35 20.41 -18.97
C CYS A 108 11.43 19.51 -20.22
N LYS A 109 12.17 18.41 -20.16
CA LYS A 109 12.29 17.41 -21.25
C LYS A 109 11.41 16.18 -21.07
N LEU A 110 10.58 16.13 -20.02
CA LEU A 110 9.62 15.05 -19.81
C LEU A 110 8.46 15.17 -20.81
N THR A 111 8.67 14.65 -21.99
CA THR A 111 7.66 14.63 -23.08
C THR A 111 6.92 13.30 -23.10
N ILE A 112 5.71 13.28 -23.69
CA ILE A 112 4.93 12.06 -23.89
C ILE A 112 5.74 10.98 -24.63
N PRO A 113 6.48 11.29 -25.75
CA PRO A 113 7.30 10.29 -26.42
C PRO A 113 8.42 9.69 -25.56
N LEU A 114 9.06 10.50 -24.69
CA LEU A 114 10.08 9.99 -23.78
C LEU A 114 9.47 9.04 -22.73
N LEU A 115 8.35 9.44 -22.17
CA LEU A 115 7.64 8.62 -21.18
C LEU A 115 7.05 7.34 -21.81
N GLN A 116 6.67 7.39 -23.10
CA GLN A 116 6.29 6.19 -23.83
C GLN A 116 7.46 5.21 -23.96
N LYS A 117 8.67 5.69 -24.26
CA LYS A 117 9.88 4.84 -24.28
C LYS A 117 10.17 4.22 -22.91
N TRP A 118 10.00 4.98 -21.83
CA TRP A 118 10.08 4.44 -20.46
C TRP A 118 9.02 3.37 -20.23
N LYS A 119 7.78 3.60 -20.66
CA LYS A 119 6.69 2.65 -20.50
C LYS A 119 6.98 1.34 -21.25
N SER A 120 7.42 1.40 -22.50
CA SER A 120 7.83 0.23 -23.28
C SER A 120 8.96 -0.54 -22.60
N TYR A 121 9.97 0.16 -22.07
CA TYR A 121 11.05 -0.48 -21.30
C TYR A 121 10.53 -1.28 -20.11
N VAL A 122 9.57 -0.73 -19.36
CA VAL A 122 8.98 -1.45 -18.20
C VAL A 122 8.09 -2.60 -18.68
N GLU A 123 7.45 -2.50 -19.86
CA GLU A 123 6.67 -3.58 -20.49
C GLU A 123 7.53 -4.76 -20.91
N GLU A 124 8.75 -4.51 -21.40
CA GLU A 124 9.73 -5.54 -21.77
C GLU A 124 10.31 -6.29 -20.56
N MET A 125 10.20 -5.73 -19.34
CA MET A 125 10.64 -6.41 -18.15
C MET A 125 9.74 -7.61 -17.81
N ASN A 126 10.37 -8.73 -17.42
CA ASN A 126 9.65 -9.93 -16.96
C ASN A 126 9.06 -9.76 -15.56
N VAL A 127 8.14 -8.80 -15.41
CA VAL A 127 7.42 -8.52 -14.17
C VAL A 127 5.91 -8.42 -14.43
N ASN A 128 5.12 -8.76 -13.42
CA ASN A 128 3.65 -8.74 -13.54
C ASN A 128 3.11 -7.30 -13.67
N VAL A 129 1.89 -7.18 -14.22
CA VAL A 129 1.22 -5.89 -14.43
C VAL A 129 1.06 -5.07 -13.15
N THR A 130 0.88 -5.72 -12.01
CA THR A 130 0.79 -5.04 -10.70
C THR A 130 2.08 -4.33 -10.35
N THR A 131 3.24 -4.97 -10.58
CA THR A 131 4.56 -4.35 -10.35
C THR A 131 4.80 -3.20 -11.32
N ARG A 132 4.45 -3.36 -12.61
CA ARG A 132 4.50 -2.28 -13.61
C ARG A 132 3.65 -1.09 -13.17
N ASN A 133 2.43 -1.35 -12.68
CA ASN A 133 1.54 -0.29 -12.18
C ASN A 133 2.03 0.36 -10.89
N HIS A 134 2.81 -0.33 -10.06
CA HIS A 134 3.50 0.31 -8.95
C HIS A 134 4.57 1.31 -9.45
N ALA A 135 5.34 0.95 -10.49
CA ALA A 135 6.30 1.86 -11.10
C ALA A 135 5.61 3.10 -11.68
N TYR A 136 4.51 2.89 -12.42
CA TYR A 136 3.68 3.99 -12.93
C TYR A 136 3.16 4.90 -11.83
N ALA A 137 2.64 4.32 -10.74
CA ALA A 137 2.10 5.08 -9.61
C ALA A 137 3.17 5.94 -8.93
N VAL A 138 4.38 5.41 -8.71
CA VAL A 138 5.49 6.17 -8.12
C VAL A 138 5.91 7.30 -9.05
N LEU A 139 6.12 7.05 -10.34
CA LEU A 139 6.46 8.10 -11.31
C LEU A 139 5.36 9.18 -11.39
N ARG A 140 4.08 8.77 -11.40
CA ARG A 140 2.95 9.70 -11.39
C ARG A 140 2.94 10.58 -10.14
N ILE A 141 3.24 10.03 -8.97
CA ILE A 141 3.33 10.77 -7.71
C ILE A 141 4.44 11.82 -7.79
N LEU A 142 5.62 11.46 -8.32
CA LEU A 142 6.76 12.37 -8.48
C LEU A 142 6.43 13.53 -9.44
N ILE A 143 5.89 13.21 -10.62
CA ILE A 143 5.53 14.24 -11.60
C ILE A 143 4.39 15.13 -11.07
N ASN A 144 3.41 14.58 -10.34
CA ASN A 144 2.38 15.38 -9.69
C ASN A 144 2.96 16.27 -8.56
N TYR A 145 4.01 15.84 -7.89
CA TYR A 145 4.74 16.69 -6.95
C TYR A 145 5.42 17.85 -7.68
N ALA A 146 6.08 17.60 -8.81
CA ALA A 146 6.66 18.65 -9.64
C ALA A 146 5.62 19.68 -10.13
N VAL A 147 4.40 19.21 -10.47
CA VAL A 147 3.28 20.13 -10.84
C VAL A 147 2.86 20.98 -9.65
N ARG A 148 2.75 20.41 -8.45
CA ARG A 148 2.38 21.16 -7.23
C ARG A 148 3.43 22.18 -6.80
N MET A 149 4.71 21.87 -7.04
CA MET A 149 5.83 22.78 -6.79
C MET A 149 6.05 23.77 -7.94
N GLU A 150 5.15 23.76 -8.92
CA GLU A 150 5.20 24.62 -10.12
C GLU A 150 6.46 24.42 -11.00
N TYR A 151 7.19 23.31 -10.83
CA TYR A 151 8.34 22.98 -11.67
C TYR A 151 7.93 22.67 -13.11
N ILE A 152 6.71 22.14 -13.28
CA ILE A 152 6.07 21.87 -14.57
C ILE A 152 4.58 22.24 -14.51
N SER A 153 4.00 22.59 -15.65
CA SER A 153 2.60 23.02 -15.74
C SER A 153 1.57 21.90 -15.70
N SER A 154 1.94 20.69 -16.12
CA SER A 154 1.03 19.55 -16.21
C SER A 154 1.82 18.24 -16.18
N ASN A 155 1.12 17.14 -15.86
CA ASN A 155 1.72 15.80 -15.82
C ASN A 155 1.51 15.09 -17.16
N PRO A 156 2.55 14.95 -18.02
CA PRO A 156 2.42 14.30 -19.33
C PRO A 156 2.19 12.78 -19.23
N LEU A 157 2.52 12.14 -18.10
CA LEU A 157 2.33 10.71 -17.89
C LEU A 157 0.85 10.30 -17.89
N VAL A 158 -0.04 11.22 -17.52
CA VAL A 158 -1.50 10.94 -17.44
C VAL A 158 -2.06 10.56 -18.82
N ALA A 159 -1.55 11.15 -19.90
CA ALA A 159 -1.97 10.85 -21.27
C ALA A 159 -1.70 9.38 -21.67
N LEU A 160 -0.68 8.76 -21.08
CA LEU A 160 -0.32 7.36 -21.40
C LEU A 160 -1.15 6.33 -20.65
N GLY A 161 -1.77 6.69 -19.54
CA GLY A 161 -2.51 5.76 -18.69
C GLY A 161 -1.62 4.69 -18.03
N CYS A 162 -2.22 3.90 -17.16
CA CYS A 162 -1.55 2.78 -16.50
C CYS A 162 -1.31 1.60 -17.45
N PHE A 163 -0.51 0.64 -17.03
CA PHE A 163 -0.29 -0.61 -17.75
C PHE A 163 -1.57 -1.45 -17.73
N LYS A 164 -1.92 -2.00 -18.88
CA LYS A 164 -3.04 -2.94 -19.03
C LYS A 164 -2.47 -4.30 -19.42
N ASP A 165 -3.14 -5.33 -18.95
CA ASP A 165 -2.88 -6.71 -19.33
C ASP A 165 -4.20 -7.23 -19.92
N ALA A 166 -4.22 -7.50 -21.22
CA ALA A 166 -5.42 -7.98 -21.91
C ALA A 166 -5.82 -9.38 -21.42
N ASP A 167 -4.83 -10.17 -20.96
CA ASP A 167 -5.02 -11.53 -20.48
C ASP A 167 -5.15 -11.63 -18.95
N TYR A 168 -5.24 -10.47 -18.29
CA TYR A 168 -5.34 -10.44 -16.82
C TYR A 168 -6.61 -11.13 -16.35
N LYS A 169 -6.45 -12.36 -15.88
CA LYS A 169 -7.48 -13.06 -15.11
C LYS A 169 -7.24 -12.76 -13.63
N LYS A 170 -8.28 -12.29 -12.95
CA LYS A 170 -8.24 -12.13 -11.49
C LYS A 170 -7.86 -13.49 -10.91
N ALA A 171 -6.74 -13.57 -10.20
CA ALA A 171 -6.31 -14.81 -9.57
C ALA A 171 -7.41 -15.33 -8.64
N GLU A 172 -7.75 -16.61 -8.77
CA GLU A 172 -8.65 -17.27 -7.86
C GLU A 172 -8.09 -17.22 -6.43
N ILE A 173 -8.99 -17.02 -5.48
CA ILE A 173 -8.61 -16.98 -4.07
C ILE A 173 -8.37 -18.42 -3.62
N ASN A 174 -7.11 -18.75 -3.36
CA ASN A 174 -6.76 -20.02 -2.75
C ASN A 174 -6.97 -19.96 -1.24
N TYR A 175 -7.71 -20.93 -0.71
CA TYR A 175 -7.95 -21.06 0.73
C TYR A 175 -8.10 -22.52 1.12
N TYR A 176 -7.94 -22.83 2.39
CA TYR A 176 -8.26 -24.12 2.96
C TYR A 176 -9.70 -24.15 3.46
N THR A 177 -10.40 -25.22 3.16
CA THR A 177 -11.62 -25.62 3.87
C THR A 177 -11.28 -26.05 5.29
N ALA A 178 -12.28 -26.21 6.15
CA ALA A 178 -12.06 -26.70 7.52
C ALA A 178 -11.37 -28.09 7.54
N SER A 179 -11.79 -29.01 6.66
CA SER A 179 -11.18 -30.35 6.56
C SER A 179 -9.73 -30.31 6.06
N GLU A 180 -9.44 -29.52 5.01
CA GLU A 180 -8.08 -29.33 4.51
C GLU A 180 -7.16 -28.76 5.59
N PHE A 181 -7.65 -27.75 6.33
CA PHE A 181 -6.88 -27.17 7.43
C PHE A 181 -6.61 -28.17 8.55
N LEU A 182 -7.60 -28.97 8.94
CA LEU A 182 -7.40 -29.98 9.98
C LEU A 182 -6.35 -31.03 9.58
N LEU A 183 -6.33 -31.47 8.32
CA LEU A 183 -5.28 -32.36 7.83
C LEU A 183 -3.91 -31.69 7.87
N TYR A 184 -3.84 -30.45 7.40
CA TYR A 184 -2.62 -29.65 7.42
C TYR A 184 -2.07 -29.44 8.84
N ILE A 185 -2.91 -28.98 9.77
CA ILE A 185 -2.45 -28.60 11.11
C ILE A 185 -2.14 -29.82 11.99
N ASN A 186 -2.82 -30.94 11.79
CA ASN A 186 -2.50 -32.18 12.47
C ASN A 186 -1.11 -32.72 12.08
N LYS A 187 -0.71 -32.59 10.80
CA LYS A 187 0.65 -32.95 10.37
C LYS A 187 1.70 -31.98 10.93
N ALA A 188 1.40 -30.69 11.00
CA ALA A 188 2.28 -29.72 11.66
C ALA A 188 2.46 -30.05 13.14
N LYS A 189 1.38 -30.46 13.86
CA LYS A 189 1.42 -30.90 15.24
C LYS A 189 2.31 -32.13 15.42
N GLN A 190 2.06 -33.17 14.65
CA GLN A 190 2.86 -34.42 14.68
C GLN A 190 4.35 -34.14 14.44
N TYR A 191 4.66 -33.22 13.53
CA TYR A 191 6.03 -32.86 13.27
C TYR A 191 6.65 -32.09 14.44
N ALA A 192 5.90 -31.17 15.08
CA ALA A 192 6.37 -30.44 16.26
C ALA A 192 6.62 -31.39 17.45
N GLU A 193 5.71 -32.35 17.71
CA GLU A 193 5.86 -33.39 18.72
C GLU A 193 7.13 -34.25 18.48
N LYS A 194 7.34 -34.67 17.23
CA LYS A 194 8.55 -35.41 16.84
C LYS A 194 9.83 -34.64 17.10
N ARG A 195 9.85 -33.35 16.70
CA ARG A 195 11.05 -32.47 16.90
C ARG A 195 11.30 -32.18 18.37
N GLU A 196 10.27 -32.04 19.17
CA GLU A 196 10.39 -31.89 20.62
C GLU A 196 11.03 -33.11 21.25
N ALA A 197 10.57 -34.31 20.87
CA ALA A 197 11.11 -35.58 21.37
C ALA A 197 12.55 -35.84 20.93
N GLU A 198 12.91 -35.55 19.67
CA GLU A 198 14.25 -35.76 19.12
C GLU A 198 15.30 -34.77 19.59
N CYS A 199 14.95 -33.50 19.64
CA CYS A 199 15.90 -32.39 19.82
C CYS A 199 15.64 -31.54 21.07
N ARG A 200 14.62 -31.83 21.85
CA ARG A 200 14.14 -30.98 22.97
C ARG A 200 13.93 -29.53 22.56
N SER A 201 13.54 -29.30 21.31
CA SER A 201 13.35 -27.97 20.74
C SER A 201 11.87 -27.65 20.61
N PHE A 202 11.47 -26.51 21.18
CA PHE A 202 10.08 -26.03 21.09
C PHE A 202 9.83 -25.14 19.85
N TYR A 203 10.84 -24.89 19.04
CA TYR A 203 10.78 -23.97 17.91
C TYR A 203 9.70 -24.31 16.86
N GLU A 204 9.40 -25.60 16.65
CA GLU A 204 8.36 -26.02 15.70
C GLU A 204 6.94 -25.73 16.22
N TRP A 205 6.76 -25.70 17.55
CA TRP A 205 5.49 -25.32 18.14
C TRP A 205 5.09 -23.88 17.85
N ASP A 206 6.04 -22.98 17.73
CA ASP A 206 5.76 -21.58 17.36
C ASP A 206 5.12 -21.46 15.99
N TYR A 207 5.57 -22.28 15.01
CA TYR A 207 4.94 -22.33 13.68
C TYR A 207 3.56 -22.96 13.72
N TYR A 208 3.41 -24.07 14.44
CA TYR A 208 2.10 -24.72 14.64
C TYR A 208 1.09 -23.72 15.24
N VAL A 209 1.48 -22.99 16.27
CA VAL A 209 0.64 -21.99 16.93
C VAL A 209 0.35 -20.81 15.98
N PHE A 210 1.36 -20.35 15.24
CA PHE A 210 1.19 -19.27 14.26
C PHE A 210 0.10 -19.60 13.24
N PHE A 211 0.09 -20.79 12.65
CA PHE A 211 -0.89 -21.18 11.65
C PHE A 211 -2.28 -21.41 12.25
N ASN A 212 -2.38 -21.89 13.49
CA ASN A 212 -3.66 -21.92 14.21
C ASN A 212 -4.22 -20.50 14.42
N ILE A 213 -3.43 -19.57 14.93
CA ILE A 213 -3.86 -18.18 15.09
C ILE A 213 -4.29 -17.59 13.74
N ALA A 214 -3.48 -17.77 12.68
CA ALA A 214 -3.78 -17.24 11.36
C ALA A 214 -5.13 -17.71 10.82
N PHE A 215 -5.44 -19.00 10.98
CA PHE A 215 -6.69 -19.61 10.52
C PHE A 215 -7.89 -19.20 11.36
N TYR A 216 -7.81 -19.36 12.69
CA TYR A 216 -8.96 -19.11 13.57
C TYR A 216 -9.30 -17.65 13.79
N THR A 217 -8.37 -16.75 13.56
CA THR A 217 -8.57 -15.30 13.81
C THR A 217 -8.58 -14.44 12.55
N GLY A 218 -7.97 -14.91 11.46
CA GLY A 218 -7.76 -14.12 10.26
C GLY A 218 -6.80 -12.92 10.47
N MET A 219 -5.99 -12.90 11.53
CA MET A 219 -5.01 -11.85 11.79
C MET A 219 -3.96 -11.74 10.68
N ARG A 220 -3.44 -10.54 10.49
CA ARG A 220 -2.32 -10.34 9.55
C ARG A 220 -1.03 -10.91 10.13
N LYS A 221 -0.13 -11.39 9.26
CA LYS A 221 1.19 -11.93 9.68
C LYS A 221 1.90 -11.03 10.70
N GLY A 222 1.97 -9.73 10.45
CA GLY A 222 2.64 -8.79 11.35
C GLY A 222 1.92 -8.59 12.69
N GLU A 223 0.59 -8.77 12.74
CA GLU A 223 -0.20 -8.73 13.97
C GLU A 223 0.10 -9.97 14.84
N ILE A 224 0.18 -11.17 14.21
CA ILE A 224 0.51 -12.42 14.91
C ILE A 224 1.95 -12.39 15.46
N LEU A 225 2.91 -11.94 14.64
CA LEU A 225 4.30 -11.81 15.08
C LEU A 225 4.50 -10.78 16.20
N ALA A 226 3.60 -9.81 16.31
CA ALA A 226 3.61 -8.80 17.36
C ALA A 226 2.89 -9.24 18.64
N LEU A 227 2.10 -10.31 18.60
CA LEU A 227 1.25 -10.75 19.70
C LEU A 227 2.08 -11.21 20.90
N LYS A 228 1.76 -10.68 22.06
CA LYS A 228 2.36 -11.03 23.36
C LYS A 228 1.33 -11.77 24.22
N TRP A 229 1.78 -12.48 25.25
CA TRP A 229 0.87 -13.09 26.21
C TRP A 229 0.02 -12.06 26.96
N SER A 230 0.57 -10.89 27.27
CA SER A 230 -0.17 -9.75 27.83
C SER A 230 -1.30 -9.21 26.96
N ASP A 231 -1.36 -9.58 25.68
CA ASP A 231 -2.47 -9.23 24.79
C ASP A 231 -3.63 -10.24 24.84
N ILE A 232 -3.45 -11.36 25.55
CA ILE A 232 -4.43 -12.44 25.67
C ILE A 232 -5.05 -12.39 27.05
N ASP A 233 -6.36 -12.17 27.09
CA ASP A 233 -7.16 -12.17 28.31
C ASP A 233 -8.28 -13.21 28.18
N CYS A 234 -8.16 -14.30 28.92
CA CYS A 234 -9.09 -15.44 28.88
C CYS A 234 -9.41 -15.92 27.45
N GLU A 235 -10.55 -15.54 26.92
CA GLU A 235 -11.02 -15.90 25.58
C GLU A 235 -10.78 -14.80 24.54
N LEU A 236 -10.13 -13.70 24.92
CA LEU A 236 -10.00 -12.52 24.09
C LEU A 236 -8.56 -12.30 23.65
N ILE A 237 -8.37 -11.87 22.40
CA ILE A 237 -7.10 -11.37 21.87
C ILE A 237 -7.24 -9.88 21.56
N ASN A 238 -6.38 -9.07 22.16
CA ASN A 238 -6.30 -7.64 21.92
C ASN A 238 -5.23 -7.32 20.87
N ILE A 239 -5.64 -6.84 19.71
CA ILE A 239 -4.74 -6.52 18.59
C ILE A 239 -4.48 -5.03 18.58
N THR A 240 -3.30 -4.61 19.08
CA THR A 240 -2.93 -3.21 19.27
C THR A 240 -1.71 -2.79 18.48
N ARG A 241 -0.97 -3.75 17.91
CA ARG A 241 0.32 -3.51 17.24
C ARG A 241 0.57 -4.47 16.07
N SER A 242 1.58 -4.15 15.27
CA SER A 242 2.04 -4.99 14.17
C SER A 242 3.56 -4.93 14.09
N LEU A 243 4.20 -6.06 13.81
CA LEU A 243 5.65 -6.18 13.70
C LEU A 243 6.09 -6.17 12.24
N GLN A 244 7.13 -5.41 11.95
CA GLN A 244 7.83 -5.39 10.67
C GLN A 244 9.27 -5.85 10.88
N GLN A 245 9.65 -6.97 10.26
CA GLN A 245 10.95 -7.58 10.48
C GLN A 245 12.05 -7.10 9.53
N LYS A 246 11.68 -6.56 8.37
CA LYS A 246 12.62 -6.07 7.36
C LYS A 246 12.35 -4.58 7.09
N VAL A 247 13.01 -3.73 7.86
CA VAL A 247 13.09 -2.29 7.62
C VAL A 247 14.58 -1.96 7.45
N LYS A 248 14.96 -1.20 6.45
CA LYS A 248 16.35 -0.83 6.17
C LYS A 248 17.00 -0.27 7.45
N GLY A 249 18.04 -0.95 7.95
CA GLY A 249 18.78 -0.57 9.15
C GLY A 249 18.14 -0.93 10.50
N GLU A 250 16.95 -1.53 10.52
CA GLU A 250 16.26 -1.90 11.76
C GLU A 250 15.63 -3.30 11.62
N THR A 251 15.66 -4.08 12.69
CA THR A 251 15.00 -5.38 12.77
C THR A 251 13.91 -5.35 13.82
N ASN A 252 12.81 -6.08 13.58
CA ASN A 252 11.71 -6.24 14.54
C ASN A 252 11.07 -4.91 15.00
N VAL A 253 10.76 -4.01 14.05
CA VAL A 253 10.14 -2.73 14.37
C VAL A 253 8.65 -2.91 14.65
N GLU A 254 8.24 -2.64 15.88
CA GLU A 254 6.83 -2.55 16.24
C GLU A 254 6.24 -1.23 15.73
N THR A 255 5.10 -1.32 15.10
CA THR A 255 4.39 -0.14 14.62
C THR A 255 2.92 -0.19 15.07
N PRO A 256 2.32 0.96 15.36
CA PRO A 256 0.87 1.01 15.55
C PRO A 256 0.16 0.54 14.26
N PRO A 257 -1.06 0.01 14.36
CA PRO A 257 -1.84 -0.37 13.19
C PRO A 257 -2.01 0.78 12.21
N LYS A 258 -2.27 0.45 10.93
CA LYS A 258 -2.42 1.47 9.87
C LYS A 258 -3.67 2.33 10.02
N SER A 259 -4.69 1.84 10.71
CA SER A 259 -5.96 2.54 10.92
C SER A 259 -6.52 2.20 12.31
N ARG A 260 -7.37 3.06 12.86
CA ARG A 260 -8.08 2.79 14.12
C ARG A 260 -8.90 1.49 14.07
N ALA A 261 -9.51 1.17 12.94
CA ALA A 261 -10.26 -0.08 12.74
C ALA A 261 -9.40 -1.35 12.86
N SER A 262 -8.08 -1.23 12.73
CA SER A 262 -7.15 -2.35 12.91
C SER A 262 -6.88 -2.64 14.39
N ILE A 263 -7.14 -1.70 15.31
CA ILE A 263 -7.16 -1.93 16.76
C ILE A 263 -8.50 -2.58 17.07
N ARG A 264 -8.45 -3.82 17.56
CA ARG A 264 -9.66 -4.61 17.81
C ARG A 264 -9.41 -5.71 18.80
N THR A 265 -10.47 -6.16 19.46
CA THR A 265 -10.49 -7.34 20.30
C THR A 265 -11.24 -8.46 19.56
N LEU A 266 -10.68 -9.66 19.56
CA LEU A 266 -11.27 -10.84 18.94
C LEU A 266 -11.57 -11.89 20.01
N GLN A 267 -12.77 -12.44 20.00
CA GLN A 267 -13.10 -13.64 20.78
C GLN A 267 -12.54 -14.88 20.07
N MET A 268 -11.86 -15.71 20.82
CA MET A 268 -11.23 -16.96 20.34
C MET A 268 -12.20 -18.13 20.39
N PRO A 269 -12.18 -19.05 19.42
CA PRO A 269 -12.88 -20.31 19.52
C PRO A 269 -12.13 -21.29 20.44
N LEU A 270 -12.86 -22.21 21.07
CA LEU A 270 -12.31 -23.20 22.01
C LEU A 270 -11.09 -23.98 21.48
N PRO A 271 -11.04 -24.41 20.19
CA PRO A 271 -9.85 -25.09 19.69
C PRO A 271 -8.58 -24.25 19.77
N LEU A 272 -8.68 -22.93 19.49
CA LEU A 272 -7.53 -22.02 19.59
C LEU A 272 -7.11 -21.81 21.04
N ILE A 273 -8.06 -21.64 21.94
CA ILE A 273 -7.79 -21.48 23.38
C ILE A 273 -6.99 -22.68 23.92
N LYS A 274 -7.38 -23.91 23.56
CA LYS A 274 -6.64 -25.13 23.94
C LYS A 274 -5.21 -25.11 23.43
N VAL A 275 -5.01 -24.77 22.15
CA VAL A 275 -3.67 -24.66 21.55
C VAL A 275 -2.81 -23.65 22.26
N LEU A 276 -3.35 -22.48 22.57
CA LEU A 276 -2.62 -21.40 23.25
C LEU A 276 -2.28 -21.77 24.70
N ASN A 277 -3.19 -22.37 25.44
CA ASN A 277 -2.95 -22.80 26.81
C ASN A 277 -1.84 -23.90 26.88
N GLU A 278 -1.84 -24.85 25.97
CA GLU A 278 -0.77 -25.85 25.87
C GLU A 278 0.57 -25.19 25.52
N HIS A 279 0.57 -24.24 24.62
CA HIS A 279 1.78 -23.55 24.20
C HIS A 279 2.33 -22.62 25.30
N ARG A 280 1.45 -21.93 26.02
CA ARG A 280 1.80 -21.10 27.16
C ARG A 280 2.54 -21.93 28.23
N LYS A 281 2.02 -23.10 28.60
CA LYS A 281 2.68 -24.01 29.53
C LYS A 281 4.10 -24.39 29.07
N ARG A 282 4.34 -24.58 27.76
CA ARG A 282 5.69 -24.85 27.23
C ARG A 282 6.61 -23.65 27.40
N GLN A 283 6.11 -22.42 27.12
CA GLN A 283 6.91 -21.21 27.25
C GLN A 283 7.15 -20.80 28.72
N GLU A 284 6.23 -21.09 29.63
CA GLU A 284 6.40 -20.86 31.08
C GLU A 284 7.58 -21.65 31.68
N HIS A 285 7.97 -22.75 31.07
CA HIS A 285 9.18 -23.50 31.46
C HIS A 285 10.49 -22.89 30.92
N MET A 286 10.42 -21.88 30.06
CA MET A 286 11.61 -21.19 29.57
C MET A 286 12.16 -20.24 30.64
N GLU A 287 13.49 -20.19 30.74
CA GLU A 287 14.13 -19.18 31.60
C GLU A 287 13.67 -17.77 31.25
N ARG A 288 13.36 -16.96 32.27
CA ARG A 288 12.95 -15.55 32.15
C ARG A 288 11.61 -15.35 31.43
N PHE A 289 10.71 -16.33 31.42
CA PHE A 289 9.36 -16.11 30.91
C PHE A 289 8.71 -14.89 31.58
N THR A 290 8.06 -14.05 30.76
CA THR A 290 7.23 -12.92 31.21
C THR A 290 6.01 -12.80 30.28
N GLU A 291 4.99 -12.10 30.72
CA GLU A 291 3.80 -11.80 29.89
C GLU A 291 4.13 -10.97 28.62
N ASP A 292 5.31 -10.35 28.59
CA ASP A 292 5.81 -9.63 27.41
C ASP A 292 6.44 -10.54 26.34
N TYR A 293 6.54 -11.86 26.60
CA TYR A 293 7.01 -12.80 25.59
C TYR A 293 6.04 -12.85 24.41
N ARG A 294 6.62 -13.01 23.22
CA ARG A 294 5.84 -13.25 22.00
C ARG A 294 5.20 -14.62 22.08
N VAL A 295 3.93 -14.69 21.72
CA VAL A 295 3.21 -15.96 21.61
C VAL A 295 3.90 -16.90 20.60
N CYS A 296 4.44 -16.34 19.50
CA CYS A 296 5.25 -17.09 18.55
C CYS A 296 6.71 -16.60 18.61
N GLY A 297 7.57 -17.36 19.34
CA GLY A 297 9.01 -17.14 19.42
C GLY A 297 9.57 -16.79 20.81
N GLY A 298 8.75 -16.42 21.79
CA GLY A 298 9.21 -16.08 23.13
C GLY A 298 9.80 -14.66 23.25
N GLN A 299 11.04 -14.52 23.71
CA GLN A 299 11.67 -13.20 23.88
C GLN A 299 11.80 -12.46 22.55
N GLN A 300 12.11 -13.18 21.47
CA GLN A 300 12.16 -12.64 20.11
C GLN A 300 11.10 -13.32 19.25
N PRO A 301 10.50 -12.62 18.29
CA PRO A 301 9.54 -13.23 17.37
C PRO A 301 10.24 -14.23 16.44
N ILE A 302 9.51 -15.26 16.01
CA ILE A 302 10.01 -16.16 14.96
C ILE A 302 10.35 -15.38 13.69
N ASN A 303 11.29 -15.89 12.90
CA ASN A 303 11.63 -15.29 11.62
C ASN A 303 10.48 -15.45 10.62
N GLY A 304 9.79 -14.35 10.32
CA GLY A 304 8.66 -14.33 9.37
C GLY A 304 9.06 -14.66 7.93
N SER A 305 10.34 -14.65 7.57
CA SER A 305 10.80 -15.09 6.24
C SER A 305 10.63 -16.61 6.08
N ASN A 306 10.83 -17.38 7.16
CA ASN A 306 10.74 -18.85 7.16
C ASN A 306 9.29 -19.35 7.14
N LEU A 307 8.30 -18.49 7.42
CA LEU A 307 6.89 -18.89 7.41
C LEU A 307 6.43 -19.45 6.07
N GLY A 308 6.94 -18.93 4.96
CA GLY A 308 6.61 -19.43 3.62
C GLY A 308 7.13 -20.84 3.39
N ASP A 309 8.37 -21.12 3.81
CA ASP A 309 9.03 -22.40 3.66
C ASP A 309 8.38 -23.45 4.57
N LYS A 310 8.10 -23.08 5.84
CA LYS A 310 7.39 -23.96 6.79
C LYS A 310 5.97 -24.28 6.33
N ASN A 311 5.26 -23.29 5.81
CA ASN A 311 3.94 -23.52 5.23
C ASN A 311 3.99 -24.51 4.06
N SER A 312 4.96 -24.33 3.14
CA SER A 312 5.16 -25.25 2.02
C SER A 312 5.51 -26.67 2.49
N PHE A 313 6.37 -26.76 3.50
CA PHE A 313 6.75 -28.03 4.11
C PHE A 313 5.55 -28.77 4.72
N TYR A 314 4.71 -28.08 5.52
CA TYR A 314 3.52 -28.71 6.14
C TYR A 314 2.45 -29.05 5.11
N ALA A 315 2.28 -28.23 4.06
CA ALA A 315 1.38 -28.53 2.95
C ALA A 315 1.78 -29.83 2.24
N ASN A 316 3.07 -29.97 1.91
CA ASN A 316 3.60 -31.20 1.31
C ASN A 316 3.46 -32.42 2.23
N LEU A 317 3.76 -32.28 3.52
CA LEU A 317 3.66 -33.34 4.52
C LEU A 317 2.23 -33.83 4.71
N SER A 318 1.25 -32.96 4.54
CA SER A 318 -0.18 -33.26 4.68
C SER A 318 -0.86 -33.66 3.36
N GLY A 319 -0.16 -33.58 2.22
CA GLY A 319 -0.73 -33.79 0.90
C GLY A 319 -1.73 -32.69 0.48
N GLN A 320 -1.68 -31.52 1.13
CA GLN A 320 -2.58 -30.41 0.82
C GLN A 320 -1.98 -29.45 -0.21
N LYS A 321 -2.86 -28.74 -0.94
CA LYS A 321 -2.45 -27.68 -1.85
C LYS A 321 -1.64 -26.61 -1.13
N ARG A 322 -0.65 -26.03 -1.80
CA ARG A 322 0.10 -24.90 -1.26
C ARG A 322 -0.72 -23.62 -1.38
N ILE A 323 -0.99 -22.96 -0.26
CA ILE A 323 -1.54 -21.60 -0.19
C ILE A 323 -0.49 -20.64 0.38
N ARG A 324 -0.64 -19.34 0.17
CA ARG A 324 0.27 -18.34 0.77
C ARG A 324 -0.06 -18.15 2.25
N VAL A 325 0.89 -17.69 3.05
CA VAL A 325 0.65 -17.38 4.48
C VAL A 325 -0.51 -16.39 4.67
N HIS A 326 -0.71 -15.46 3.74
CA HIS A 326 -1.83 -14.53 3.80
C HIS A 326 -3.18 -15.19 3.48
N ASP A 327 -3.18 -16.32 2.77
CA ASP A 327 -4.40 -17.00 2.35
C ASP A 327 -5.08 -17.76 3.50
N PHE A 328 -4.41 -17.96 4.65
CA PHE A 328 -5.07 -18.41 5.88
C PHE A 328 -6.14 -17.40 6.34
N ARG A 329 -5.92 -16.13 6.11
CA ARG A 329 -6.93 -15.09 6.33
C ARG A 329 -8.08 -15.21 5.32
N HIS A 330 -7.81 -15.58 4.09
CA HIS A 330 -8.84 -15.93 3.12
C HIS A 330 -9.64 -17.15 3.55
N SER A 331 -8.96 -18.18 4.10
CA SER A 331 -9.62 -19.38 4.65
C SER A 331 -10.58 -19.02 5.79
N HIS A 332 -10.13 -18.20 6.73
CA HIS A 332 -10.98 -17.70 7.83
C HIS A 332 -12.26 -17.02 7.31
N VAL A 333 -12.13 -16.14 6.32
CA VAL A 333 -13.28 -15.44 5.75
C VAL A 333 -14.19 -16.39 4.99
N SER A 334 -13.63 -17.32 4.20
CA SER A 334 -14.42 -18.24 3.38
C SER A 334 -15.31 -19.14 4.24
N ILE A 335 -14.80 -19.60 5.38
CA ILE A 335 -15.61 -20.39 6.31
C ILE A 335 -16.77 -19.55 6.86
N LEU A 336 -16.50 -18.34 7.33
CA LEU A 336 -17.54 -17.49 7.90
C LEU A 336 -18.57 -17.02 6.85
N ALA A 337 -18.13 -16.77 5.62
CA ALA A 337 -19.00 -16.37 4.52
C ALA A 337 -19.92 -17.52 4.09
N ASN A 338 -19.40 -18.76 4.02
CA ASN A 338 -20.20 -19.94 3.70
C ASN A 338 -21.28 -20.24 4.77
N GLU A 339 -21.00 -19.86 6.02
CA GLU A 339 -21.97 -19.95 7.14
C GLU A 339 -22.89 -18.72 7.21
N ASN A 340 -22.91 -17.87 6.18
CA ASN A 340 -23.75 -16.67 6.10
C ASN A 340 -23.52 -15.64 7.23
N ILE A 341 -22.34 -15.61 7.84
CA ILE A 341 -22.02 -14.58 8.83
C ILE A 341 -22.01 -13.22 8.15
N ASN A 342 -22.64 -12.24 8.81
CA ASN A 342 -22.76 -10.90 8.25
C ASN A 342 -21.40 -10.32 7.86
N ILE A 343 -21.31 -9.82 6.63
CA ILE A 343 -20.07 -9.26 6.07
C ILE A 343 -19.47 -8.11 6.91
N LYS A 344 -20.31 -7.35 7.60
CA LYS A 344 -19.87 -6.27 8.51
C LYS A 344 -19.11 -6.85 9.70
N GLU A 345 -19.60 -7.98 10.24
CA GLU A 345 -18.93 -8.66 11.34
C GLU A 345 -17.60 -9.27 10.88
N ILE A 346 -17.56 -9.89 9.70
CA ILE A 346 -16.32 -10.37 9.10
C ILE A 346 -15.34 -9.22 8.89
N ALA A 347 -15.77 -8.09 8.34
CA ALA A 347 -14.93 -6.91 8.14
C ALA A 347 -14.38 -6.35 9.48
N ARG A 348 -15.20 -6.36 10.54
CA ARG A 348 -14.81 -5.96 11.90
C ARG A 348 -13.73 -6.90 12.46
N ARG A 349 -13.93 -8.22 12.37
CA ARG A 349 -12.95 -9.22 12.79
C ARG A 349 -11.62 -9.06 12.06
N LEU A 350 -11.66 -8.76 10.77
CA LEU A 350 -10.47 -8.53 9.94
C LEU A 350 -9.79 -7.17 10.20
N GLY A 351 -10.46 -6.22 10.85
CA GLY A 351 -9.96 -4.85 11.02
C GLY A 351 -9.87 -4.10 9.68
N HIS A 352 -10.89 -4.24 8.83
CA HIS A 352 -11.03 -3.44 7.62
C HIS A 352 -11.78 -2.15 7.93
N ALA A 353 -11.21 -1.01 7.56
CA ALA A 353 -11.83 0.28 7.78
C ALA A 353 -13.08 0.51 6.90
N LYS A 354 -13.19 -0.21 5.79
CA LYS A 354 -14.30 -0.16 4.83
C LYS A 354 -14.80 -1.57 4.54
N VAL A 355 -16.10 -1.78 4.69
CA VAL A 355 -16.74 -3.08 4.43
C VAL A 355 -16.64 -3.47 2.96
N GLU A 356 -16.61 -2.49 2.05
CA GLU A 356 -16.48 -2.69 0.60
C GLU A 356 -15.22 -3.46 0.24
N LEU A 357 -14.14 -3.32 1.01
CA LEU A 357 -12.90 -4.08 0.78
C LEU A 357 -13.13 -5.59 0.98
N THR A 358 -13.95 -5.95 1.98
CA THR A 358 -14.31 -7.34 2.25
C THR A 358 -15.31 -7.83 1.20
N TRP A 359 -16.33 -7.04 0.89
CA TRP A 359 -17.35 -7.36 -0.08
C TRP A 359 -16.78 -7.62 -1.48
N ASN A 360 -15.98 -6.69 -2.01
CA ASN A 360 -15.37 -6.81 -3.34
C ASN A 360 -14.45 -8.02 -3.49
N THR A 361 -13.94 -8.52 -2.35
CA THR A 361 -13.04 -9.68 -2.35
C THR A 361 -13.82 -10.98 -2.21
N TYR A 362 -14.85 -11.03 -1.37
CA TYR A 362 -15.47 -12.28 -0.90
C TYR A 362 -16.97 -12.42 -1.21
N SER A 363 -17.60 -11.46 -1.88
CA SER A 363 -19.04 -11.53 -2.20
C SER A 363 -19.45 -12.79 -2.97
N HIS A 364 -18.54 -13.31 -3.79
CA HIS A 364 -18.77 -14.52 -4.58
C HIS A 364 -18.84 -15.82 -3.73
N LEU A 365 -18.39 -15.79 -2.47
CA LEU A 365 -18.44 -16.91 -1.53
C LEU A 365 -19.78 -16.98 -0.79
N TYR A 366 -20.58 -15.92 -0.81
CA TYR A 366 -21.89 -15.93 -0.21
C TYR A 366 -22.86 -16.69 -1.09
N PRO A 367 -23.66 -17.61 -0.54
CA PRO A 367 -24.73 -18.29 -1.29
C PRO A 367 -25.66 -17.26 -1.93
N ARG A 368 -26.13 -17.57 -3.14
CA ARG A 368 -27.19 -16.77 -3.76
C ARG A 368 -28.49 -17.05 -3.03
N GLU A 369 -29.02 -16.05 -2.34
CA GLU A 369 -30.23 -16.17 -1.53
C GLU A 369 -31.50 -15.71 -2.28
N GLN A 370 -31.48 -15.70 -3.61
CA GLN A 370 -32.61 -15.23 -4.41
C GLN A 370 -33.86 -16.12 -4.17
N GLU A 371 -33.69 -17.43 -4.05
CA GLU A 371 -34.76 -18.36 -3.75
C GLU A 371 -35.39 -18.07 -2.38
N LYS A 372 -34.55 -17.90 -1.35
CA LYS A 372 -35.00 -17.51 0.00
C LYS A 372 -35.73 -16.18 0.01
N ALA A 373 -35.26 -15.20 -0.78
CA ALA A 373 -35.94 -13.91 -0.90
C ALA A 373 -37.34 -14.07 -1.51
N VAL A 374 -37.47 -14.92 -2.55
CA VAL A 374 -38.76 -15.24 -3.16
C VAL A 374 -39.67 -15.96 -2.14
N ASP A 375 -39.12 -16.93 -1.39
CA ASP A 375 -39.88 -17.66 -0.35
C ASP A 375 -40.39 -16.72 0.76
N VAL A 376 -39.62 -15.72 1.14
CA VAL A 376 -40.05 -14.69 2.11
C VAL A 376 -41.16 -13.85 1.52
N LEU A 377 -41.04 -13.42 0.26
CA LEU A 377 -42.03 -12.61 -0.42
C LEU A 377 -43.36 -13.39 -0.64
N ASN A 378 -43.27 -14.68 -0.95
CA ASN A 378 -44.44 -15.55 -1.10
C ASN A 378 -45.23 -15.74 0.21
N LYS A 379 -44.64 -15.47 1.38
CA LYS A 379 -45.34 -15.52 2.67
C LYS A 379 -46.17 -14.27 2.97
N ILE A 380 -46.08 -13.26 2.13
CA ILE A 380 -46.80 -11.98 2.30
C ILE A 380 -48.16 -12.03 1.59
N ALA A 381 -48.39 -13.01 0.72
CA ALA A 381 -49.64 -13.21 -0.07
C ALA A 381 -50.69 -14.00 0.70
#